data_e88433e7a1e43577ef4e4fa739bf01ec
#
_entry.id   e88433e7a1e43577ef4e4fa739bf01ec
#
_cell.length_a   1.000
_cell.length_b   1.000
_cell.length_c   1.000
_cell.angle_alpha   90.00
_cell.angle_beta   90.00
_cell.angle_gamma   90.00
#
_symmetry.space_group_name_H-M   'P 1'
#
loop_
_entity.id
_entity.type
_entity.pdbx_description
1 polymer ?
#
loop_
_entity_poly.entity_id
_entity_poly.type
_entity_poly.pdbx_seq_one_letter_code
_entity_poly.pdbx_strand_id
1 'polypeptide(L)'
;MCAPQQQAGATTGAAARPPAATERRTVLKVAGAGGLALTFSTALGAGSPAYAAGNRDRRRAYVLVVDGCRPDEIDSGLMPNLAALRADGRHFPRAHSLPVMETLPNHVMMMTGVRPDRGGVPANEIYDRGLGETRTMDRPRDIRTTTVIERLGRRGFRTGTVLSKDYLYGVFGERATHRWEPFPLLPVTDHAPDVFTMEAALGMVEELDPHLVFVNLGDVDRVGHSDLTGGSLQALRRAALASTDLQVGRFVEMLRSTGRWKRSIVVVLADHSMDWSRPDRVVSLTSPLAADPLLAGNVAVAQNGGADLLYWTGPAKQRDRGVARMLEVARGTAGVLSAHDRARSSWLRLGPDAGDVVAYCRAGWRFSDPMVVSNPIPGNHGHPATRPIPFFVGGGHPAAAKAVSSSLAATVDVAPTIAEFFGLRGAPRGGWDGRSRI
;
A
#
# COMPACT_ATOMS: atom_id res chain seq x y z
N MET A 1 -50.44 17.18 -34.45
CA MET A 1 -50.36 17.14 -35.93
C MET A 1 -48.96 16.67 -36.27
N CYS A 2 -48.93 15.52 -36.93
CA CYS A 2 -47.94 15.02 -37.91
C CYS A 2 -46.41 15.11 -37.66
N ALA A 3 -45.89 13.92 -37.43
CA ALA A 3 -44.56 13.56 -37.98
C ALA A 3 -44.60 13.47 -39.50
N PRO A 4 -43.43 13.42 -40.22
CA PRO A 4 -43.02 12.08 -40.67
C PRO A 4 -41.50 11.79 -40.62
N GLN A 5 -41.32 10.49 -40.57
CA GLN A 5 -40.15 9.64 -40.92
C GLN A 5 -39.46 9.89 -42.26
N GLN A 6 -38.19 9.46 -42.35
CA GLN A 6 -37.60 8.57 -43.36
C GLN A 6 -36.09 8.74 -43.31
N GLN A 7 -35.27 7.81 -43.32
CA GLN A 7 -34.91 6.51 -43.87
C GLN A 7 -33.38 6.46 -44.11
N ALA A 8 -32.74 5.52 -43.54
CA ALA A 8 -31.80 4.50 -44.01
C ALA A 8 -30.66 4.88 -45.00
N GLY A 9 -29.44 4.56 -44.59
CA GLY A 9 -28.29 4.37 -45.47
C GLY A 9 -27.25 3.48 -44.76
N ALA A 10 -27.26 2.18 -45.06
CA ALA A 10 -26.27 1.21 -44.60
C ALA A 10 -25.01 1.29 -45.42
N THR A 11 -23.83 1.36 -44.78
CA THR A 11 -22.56 0.97 -45.38
C THR A 11 -21.82 0.02 -44.47
N THR A 12 -21.58 -1.15 -45.01
CA THR A 12 -20.83 -2.29 -44.48
C THR A 12 -19.36 -1.94 -44.35
N GLY A 13 -18.82 -1.99 -43.11
CA GLY A 13 -17.39 -1.91 -42.88
C GLY A 13 -16.97 -3.11 -41.99
N ALA A 14 -16.06 -3.92 -42.52
CA ALA A 14 -15.60 -5.17 -41.97
C ALA A 14 -15.05 -5.07 -40.56
N ALA A 15 -15.57 -5.86 -39.65
CA ALA A 15 -15.08 -6.02 -38.28
C ALA A 15 -13.78 -6.85 -38.29
N ALA A 16 -12.68 -6.25 -37.88
CA ALA A 16 -11.46 -6.98 -37.54
C ALA A 16 -11.68 -7.77 -36.24
N ARG A 17 -11.49 -9.09 -36.27
CA ARG A 17 -11.51 -9.98 -35.12
C ARG A 17 -10.34 -9.65 -34.18
N PRO A 18 -10.54 -9.54 -32.85
CA PRO A 18 -9.44 -9.55 -31.90
C PRO A 18 -8.85 -10.96 -31.79
N PRO A 19 -7.55 -11.10 -31.54
CA PRO A 19 -6.94 -12.42 -31.35
C PRO A 19 -7.45 -13.07 -30.05
N ALA A 20 -7.81 -14.34 -30.14
CA ALA A 20 -8.25 -15.14 -29.01
C ALA A 20 -7.10 -15.36 -28.03
N ALA A 21 -7.16 -14.74 -26.86
CA ALA A 21 -6.32 -15.08 -25.72
C ALA A 21 -6.87 -16.34 -25.06
N THR A 22 -6.16 -17.46 -25.22
CA THR A 22 -6.48 -18.72 -24.53
C THR A 22 -5.89 -18.65 -23.12
N GLU A 23 -6.63 -18.12 -22.16
CA GLU A 23 -6.28 -18.23 -20.73
C GLU A 23 -6.55 -19.66 -20.24
N ARG A 24 -5.51 -20.41 -19.91
CA ARG A 24 -5.65 -21.63 -19.13
C ARG A 24 -5.63 -21.28 -17.65
N ARG A 25 -6.82 -21.21 -17.04
CA ARG A 25 -6.99 -21.07 -15.58
C ARG A 25 -6.90 -22.44 -14.94
N THR A 26 -5.92 -22.64 -14.07
CA THR A 26 -5.88 -23.85 -13.22
C THR A 26 -6.72 -23.55 -11.96
N VAL A 27 -7.87 -24.18 -11.83
CA VAL A 27 -8.73 -24.09 -10.66
C VAL A 27 -8.38 -25.23 -9.72
N LEU A 28 -7.82 -24.93 -8.56
CA LEU A 28 -7.65 -25.90 -7.47
C LEU A 28 -8.95 -25.93 -6.65
N LYS A 29 -9.63 -27.08 -6.65
CA LYS A 29 -10.81 -27.30 -5.80
C LYS A 29 -10.36 -27.85 -4.45
N VAL A 30 -10.46 -27.05 -3.41
CA VAL A 30 -10.36 -27.54 -2.02
C VAL A 30 -11.77 -27.95 -1.59
N ALA A 31 -12.00 -29.22 -1.39
CA ALA A 31 -13.26 -29.76 -0.88
C ALA A 31 -13.29 -29.64 0.63
N GLY A 32 -13.87 -28.56 1.13
CA GLY A 32 -14.24 -28.36 2.53
C GLY A 32 -15.59 -27.65 2.57
N ALA A 33 -16.47 -28.03 3.50
CA ALA A 33 -17.84 -27.54 3.59
C ALA A 33 -17.90 -26.01 3.77
N GLY A 34 -18.20 -25.28 2.69
CA GLY A 34 -18.21 -23.82 2.61
C GLY A 34 -17.37 -23.34 1.43
N GLY A 35 -17.65 -23.85 0.23
CA GLY A 35 -16.79 -23.71 -0.95
C GLY A 35 -16.50 -22.28 -1.40
N LEU A 36 -15.35 -21.75 -1.02
CA LEU A 36 -14.68 -20.65 -1.69
C LEU A 36 -13.61 -21.24 -2.60
N ALA A 37 -13.75 -21.03 -3.91
CA ALA A 37 -12.74 -21.43 -4.87
C ALA A 37 -11.55 -20.46 -4.79
N LEU A 38 -10.42 -20.92 -4.27
CA LEU A 38 -9.16 -20.20 -4.34
C LEU A 38 -8.60 -20.33 -5.77
N THR A 39 -8.56 -19.24 -6.51
CA THR A 39 -7.95 -19.21 -7.84
C THR A 39 -6.54 -18.66 -7.74
N PHE A 40 -5.53 -19.50 -7.98
CA PHE A 40 -4.17 -19.04 -8.18
C PHE A 40 -3.96 -18.73 -9.66
N SER A 41 -3.69 -17.48 -10.00
CA SER A 41 -3.26 -17.13 -11.35
C SER A 41 -1.76 -17.38 -11.48
N THR A 42 -1.38 -18.42 -12.19
CA THR A 42 0.01 -18.60 -12.63
C THR A 42 0.18 -17.90 -13.97
N ALA A 43 0.99 -16.87 -14.05
CA ALA A 43 1.36 -16.26 -15.32
C ALA A 43 2.29 -17.22 -16.09
N LEU A 44 1.72 -18.14 -16.85
CA LEU A 44 2.46 -18.90 -17.86
C LEU A 44 2.53 -18.07 -19.14
N GLY A 45 3.43 -17.08 -19.18
CA GLY A 45 3.80 -16.39 -20.40
C GLY A 45 4.50 -17.38 -21.35
N ALA A 46 3.98 -17.55 -22.57
CA ALA A 46 4.67 -18.26 -23.62
C ALA A 46 6.02 -17.57 -23.89
N GLY A 47 7.13 -18.23 -23.56
CA GLY A 47 8.48 -17.73 -23.86
C GLY A 47 9.39 -17.48 -22.66
N SER A 48 9.04 -17.88 -21.43
CA SER A 48 10.00 -17.88 -20.33
C SER A 48 11.02 -19.00 -20.52
N PRO A 49 12.33 -18.71 -20.53
CA PRO A 49 13.35 -19.76 -20.49
C PRO A 49 13.10 -20.59 -19.23
N ALA A 50 13.16 -21.90 -19.38
CA ALA A 50 12.87 -22.89 -18.37
C ALA A 50 13.29 -22.49 -16.96
N TYR A 51 12.35 -22.28 -16.04
CA TYR A 51 12.55 -22.30 -14.59
C TYR A 51 12.96 -23.71 -14.10
N ALA A 52 13.69 -24.44 -14.92
CA ALA A 52 13.94 -25.87 -14.80
C ALA A 52 15.16 -26.22 -13.92
N ALA A 53 15.80 -25.28 -13.30
CA ALA A 53 16.74 -25.57 -12.21
C ALA A 53 16.33 -24.73 -11.01
N GLY A 54 15.39 -25.25 -10.21
CA GLY A 54 14.94 -24.58 -9.01
C GLY A 54 16.15 -24.08 -8.21
N ASN A 55 16.20 -22.78 -7.94
CA ASN A 55 17.24 -22.19 -7.09
C ASN A 55 17.30 -23.00 -5.81
N ARG A 56 18.45 -23.68 -5.58
CA ARG A 56 18.69 -24.56 -4.43
C ARG A 56 18.79 -23.78 -3.11
N ASP A 57 18.63 -22.46 -3.13
CA ASP A 57 18.59 -21.63 -1.93
C ASP A 57 17.39 -22.05 -1.07
N ARG A 58 17.69 -22.47 0.16
CA ARG A 58 16.67 -22.93 1.10
C ARG A 58 16.08 -21.81 1.93
N ARG A 59 16.65 -20.59 1.88
CA ARG A 59 16.17 -19.43 2.66
C ARG A 59 14.77 -19.02 2.22
N ARG A 60 14.00 -18.53 3.18
CA ARG A 60 12.64 -18.00 2.95
C ARG A 60 12.47 -16.66 3.66
N ALA A 61 11.84 -15.73 2.98
CA ALA A 61 11.50 -14.44 3.54
C ALA A 61 10.00 -14.19 3.38
N TYR A 62 9.37 -13.76 4.45
CA TYR A 62 7.95 -13.40 4.48
C TYR A 62 7.85 -11.96 4.95
N VAL A 63 7.13 -11.12 4.21
CA VAL A 63 6.82 -9.74 4.58
C VAL A 63 5.33 -9.70 4.89
N LEU A 64 4.98 -9.54 6.16
CA LEU A 64 3.61 -9.42 6.63
C LEU A 64 3.34 -7.96 6.94
N VAL A 65 2.54 -7.30 6.12
CA VAL A 65 2.11 -5.93 6.36
C VAL A 65 0.78 -5.98 7.09
N VAL A 66 0.78 -5.56 8.36
CA VAL A 66 -0.44 -5.37 9.16
C VAL A 66 -0.88 -3.94 8.95
N ASP A 67 -1.67 -3.75 7.87
CA ASP A 67 -2.06 -2.45 7.34
C ASP A 67 -2.74 -1.56 8.40
N GLY A 68 -2.27 -0.34 8.56
CA GLY A 68 -2.84 0.62 9.51
C GLY A 68 -2.58 0.33 11.00
N CYS A 69 -1.79 -0.69 11.34
CA CYS A 69 -1.53 -1.06 12.73
C CYS A 69 -0.63 -0.04 13.43
N ARG A 70 -0.99 0.31 14.67
CA ARG A 70 -0.23 1.22 15.53
C ARG A 70 0.78 0.44 16.39
N PRO A 71 1.95 1.05 16.74
CA PRO A 71 2.92 0.39 17.62
C PRO A 71 2.35 0.01 18.99
N ASP A 72 1.52 0.86 19.59
CA ASP A 72 0.89 0.65 20.90
C ASP A 72 -0.17 -0.46 20.89
N GLU A 73 -0.74 -0.78 19.74
CA GLU A 73 -1.71 -1.87 19.61
C GLU A 73 -1.07 -3.25 19.76
N ILE A 74 0.22 -3.41 19.42
CA ILE A 74 0.96 -4.65 19.68
C ILE A 74 1.07 -4.92 21.20
N ASP A 75 1.10 -3.86 22.01
CA ASP A 75 1.22 -3.93 23.47
C ASP A 75 -0.14 -3.93 24.19
N SER A 76 -1.24 -3.84 23.46
CA SER A 76 -2.60 -3.73 23.99
C SER A 76 -3.14 -5.01 24.68
N GLY A 77 -2.43 -6.14 24.54
CA GLY A 77 -2.92 -7.46 24.97
C GLY A 77 -3.83 -8.15 23.94
N LEU A 78 -4.21 -7.48 22.86
CA LEU A 78 -5.03 -8.04 21.77
C LEU A 78 -4.20 -8.80 20.73
N MET A 79 -2.86 -8.60 20.73
CA MET A 79 -1.97 -9.15 19.71
C MET A 79 -0.82 -9.97 20.31
N PRO A 80 -1.11 -11.03 21.11
CA PRO A 80 -0.08 -11.80 21.83
C PRO A 80 0.90 -12.54 20.90
N ASN A 81 0.46 -13.02 19.72
CA ASN A 81 1.34 -13.71 18.77
C ASN A 81 2.35 -12.75 18.14
N LEU A 82 1.91 -11.55 17.73
CA LEU A 82 2.78 -10.51 17.21
C LEU A 82 3.72 -9.97 18.29
N ALA A 83 3.24 -9.79 19.53
CA ALA A 83 4.06 -9.38 20.66
C ALA A 83 5.17 -10.41 20.97
N ALA A 84 4.85 -11.71 20.95
CA ALA A 84 5.81 -12.79 21.14
C ALA A 84 6.83 -12.84 19.99
N LEU A 85 6.37 -12.74 18.73
CA LEU A 85 7.25 -12.72 17.55
C LEU A 85 8.22 -11.54 17.60
N ARG A 86 7.76 -10.36 18.02
CA ARG A 86 8.58 -9.17 18.24
C ARG A 86 9.60 -9.36 19.37
N ALA A 87 9.17 -9.94 20.49
CA ALA A 87 10.01 -10.15 21.67
C ALA A 87 11.15 -11.14 21.40
N ASP A 88 10.94 -12.11 20.53
CA ASP A 88 11.93 -13.11 20.12
C ASP A 88 12.79 -12.69 18.92
N GLY A 89 12.42 -11.62 18.24
CA GLY A 89 13.06 -11.14 17.05
C GLY A 89 13.90 -9.87 17.23
N ARG A 90 14.25 -9.27 16.11
CA ARG A 90 14.96 -7.98 16.02
C ARG A 90 13.92 -6.86 15.94
N HIS A 91 13.81 -6.05 16.98
CA HIS A 91 12.80 -4.98 17.12
C HIS A 91 13.39 -3.59 16.88
N PHE A 92 12.62 -2.74 16.18
CA PHE A 92 12.94 -1.35 15.85
C PHE A 92 11.86 -0.42 16.42
N PRO A 93 11.94 -0.01 17.70
CA PRO A 93 10.88 0.78 18.36
C PRO A 93 10.72 2.19 17.79
N ARG A 94 11.67 2.68 16.97
CA ARG A 94 11.63 3.98 16.32
C ARG A 94 11.35 3.86 14.83
N ALA A 95 10.47 2.96 14.44
CA ALA A 95 10.12 2.77 13.04
C ALA A 95 9.06 3.77 12.56
N HIS A 96 9.14 4.12 11.28
CA HIS A 96 8.30 5.15 10.67
C HIS A 96 7.80 4.76 9.29
N SER A 97 6.53 5.03 9.05
CA SER A 97 6.00 5.29 7.71
C SER A 97 6.61 6.57 7.13
N LEU A 98 6.62 6.68 5.83
CA LEU A 98 7.20 7.84 5.13
C LEU A 98 6.11 8.65 4.41
N PRO A 99 6.33 9.96 4.17
CA PRO A 99 5.38 10.81 3.46
C PRO A 99 5.07 10.33 2.02
N VAL A 100 3.78 10.34 1.58
CA VAL A 100 2.58 10.49 2.42
C VAL A 100 2.34 9.18 3.15
N MET A 101 1.85 9.22 4.41
CA MET A 101 1.66 8.03 5.24
C MET A 101 0.40 7.27 4.81
N GLU A 102 0.48 6.66 3.64
CA GLU A 102 -0.61 5.94 2.98
C GLU A 102 -0.16 4.59 2.43
N THR A 103 -1.13 3.75 2.07
CA THR A 103 -0.92 2.36 1.66
C THR A 103 -0.06 2.26 0.40
N LEU A 104 -0.49 2.85 -0.73
CA LEU A 104 0.22 2.69 -2.01
C LEU A 104 1.68 3.17 -1.96
N PRO A 105 1.99 4.41 -1.51
CA PRO A 105 3.37 4.87 -1.50
C PRO A 105 4.26 4.04 -0.59
N ASN A 106 3.76 3.62 0.58
CA ASN A 106 4.58 2.84 1.52
C ASN A 106 4.79 1.39 1.06
N HIS A 107 3.80 0.74 0.43
CA HIS A 107 4.00 -0.57 -0.20
C HIS A 107 5.00 -0.49 -1.37
N VAL A 108 4.93 0.56 -2.20
CA VAL A 108 5.93 0.77 -3.26
C VAL A 108 7.32 1.01 -2.68
N MET A 109 7.45 1.78 -1.61
CA MET A 109 8.72 1.96 -0.91
C MET A 109 9.26 0.65 -0.31
N MET A 110 8.39 -0.21 0.24
CA MET A 110 8.77 -1.55 0.72
C MET A 110 9.33 -2.42 -0.40
N MET A 111 8.72 -2.39 -1.58
CA MET A 111 9.16 -3.19 -2.73
C MET A 111 10.41 -2.65 -3.42
N THR A 112 10.55 -1.33 -3.48
CA THR A 112 11.60 -0.68 -4.30
C THR A 112 12.81 -0.26 -3.48
N GLY A 113 12.65 0.00 -2.18
CA GLY A 113 13.70 0.52 -1.29
C GLY A 113 14.11 1.97 -1.59
N VAL A 114 13.28 2.71 -2.35
CA VAL A 114 13.51 4.12 -2.67
C VAL A 114 12.28 4.97 -2.39
N ARG A 115 12.49 6.27 -2.18
CA ARG A 115 11.44 7.26 -1.91
C ARG A 115 10.66 7.60 -3.20
N PRO A 116 9.45 8.19 -3.08
CA PRO A 116 8.56 8.47 -4.20
C PRO A 116 9.17 9.31 -5.33
N ASP A 117 10.10 10.22 -5.02
CA ASP A 117 10.82 11.00 -6.05
C ASP A 117 11.55 10.13 -7.09
N ARG A 118 11.90 8.90 -6.72
CA ARG A 118 12.50 7.88 -7.60
C ARG A 118 11.59 6.67 -7.82
N GLY A 119 10.74 6.36 -6.86
CA GLY A 119 9.80 5.24 -6.89
C GLY A 119 8.57 5.49 -7.76
N GLY A 120 8.11 6.73 -7.84
CA GLY A 120 7.02 7.17 -8.72
C GLY A 120 5.67 7.37 -8.02
N VAL A 121 5.39 6.75 -6.89
CA VAL A 121 4.08 6.77 -6.23
C VAL A 121 4.15 7.60 -4.94
N PRO A 122 3.70 8.87 -4.93
CA PRO A 122 3.82 9.75 -3.77
C PRO A 122 2.64 9.66 -2.78
N ALA A 123 1.47 9.21 -3.24
CA ALA A 123 0.22 9.14 -2.49
C ALA A 123 -0.71 8.10 -3.11
N ASN A 124 -1.85 7.81 -2.49
CA ASN A 124 -2.87 6.95 -3.10
C ASN A 124 -3.54 7.65 -4.28
N GLU A 125 -3.93 8.90 -4.10
CA GLU A 125 -4.59 9.72 -5.10
C GLU A 125 -3.69 10.88 -5.56
N ILE A 126 -3.67 11.14 -6.87
CA ILE A 126 -3.02 12.30 -7.48
C ILE A 126 -3.96 12.97 -8.48
N TYR A 127 -3.70 14.24 -8.79
CA TYR A 127 -4.23 14.85 -10.01
C TYR A 127 -3.26 14.57 -11.15
N ASP A 128 -3.69 13.75 -12.11
CA ASP A 128 -2.92 13.41 -13.30
C ASP A 128 -3.04 14.55 -14.32
N ARG A 129 -1.98 15.33 -14.48
CA ARG A 129 -1.96 16.49 -15.38
C ARG A 129 -2.17 16.12 -16.86
N GLY A 130 -1.84 14.88 -17.23
CA GLY A 130 -2.03 14.37 -18.58
C GLY A 130 -3.48 14.02 -18.89
N LEU A 131 -4.21 13.56 -17.87
CA LEU A 131 -5.63 13.21 -17.97
C LEU A 131 -6.54 14.40 -17.61
N GLY A 132 -6.06 15.36 -16.82
CA GLY A 132 -6.86 16.48 -16.33
C GLY A 132 -7.83 16.12 -15.21
N GLU A 133 -7.61 14.98 -14.52
CA GLU A 133 -8.48 14.45 -13.48
C GLU A 133 -7.70 13.83 -12.34
N THR A 134 -8.35 13.61 -11.20
CA THR A 134 -7.78 12.82 -10.09
C THR A 134 -7.88 11.33 -10.40
N ARG A 135 -6.86 10.57 -9.98
CA ARG A 135 -6.87 9.11 -10.07
C ARG A 135 -6.06 8.47 -8.98
N THR A 136 -6.38 7.22 -8.70
CA THR A 136 -5.57 6.33 -7.86
C THR A 136 -4.27 5.94 -8.58
N MET A 137 -3.17 5.85 -7.85
CA MET A 137 -1.87 5.41 -8.38
C MET A 137 -1.70 3.90 -8.30
N ASP A 138 -2.59 3.18 -8.94
CA ASP A 138 -2.74 1.73 -8.89
C ASP A 138 -2.20 0.99 -10.13
N ARG A 139 -1.54 1.69 -11.06
CA ARG A 139 -1.10 1.09 -12.33
C ARG A 139 0.34 0.59 -12.25
N PRO A 140 0.69 -0.55 -12.89
CA PRO A 140 2.06 -1.07 -12.90
C PRO A 140 3.11 -0.06 -13.39
N ARG A 141 2.73 0.82 -14.32
CA ARG A 141 3.59 1.89 -14.89
C ARG A 141 3.86 3.06 -13.93
N ASP A 142 3.10 3.19 -12.86
CA ASP A 142 3.31 4.24 -11.86
C ASP A 142 4.60 4.00 -11.08
N ILE A 143 5.06 2.74 -11.02
CA ILE A 143 6.33 2.38 -10.41
C ILE A 143 7.48 2.59 -11.38
N ARG A 144 8.42 3.47 -11.04
CA ARG A 144 9.55 3.88 -11.89
C ARG A 144 10.86 3.18 -11.58
N THR A 145 10.89 2.33 -10.56
CA THR A 145 12.11 1.63 -10.11
C THR A 145 11.87 0.13 -10.02
N THR A 146 12.84 -0.66 -10.45
CA THR A 146 12.79 -2.12 -10.34
C THR A 146 12.62 -2.56 -8.89
N THR A 147 11.63 -3.39 -8.62
CA THR A 147 11.31 -3.91 -7.28
C THR A 147 12.25 -5.05 -6.87
N VAL A 148 12.31 -5.33 -5.57
CA VAL A 148 13.04 -6.51 -5.04
C VAL A 148 12.43 -7.81 -5.53
N ILE A 149 11.11 -7.85 -5.78
CA ILE A 149 10.41 -9.00 -6.37
C ILE A 149 10.98 -9.33 -7.75
N GLU A 150 11.03 -8.34 -8.65
CA GLU A 150 11.60 -8.50 -10.00
C GLU A 150 13.09 -8.87 -9.96
N ARG A 151 13.84 -8.28 -9.04
CA ARG A 151 15.27 -8.57 -8.87
C ARG A 151 15.52 -10.02 -8.45
N LEU A 152 14.68 -10.54 -7.54
CA LEU A 152 14.68 -11.96 -7.16
C LEU A 152 14.29 -12.85 -8.34
N GLY A 153 13.22 -12.52 -9.05
CA GLY A 153 12.76 -13.25 -10.22
C GLY A 153 13.86 -13.42 -11.29
N ARG A 154 14.60 -12.33 -11.59
CA ARG A 154 15.77 -12.38 -12.52
C ARG A 154 16.89 -13.29 -12.06
N ARG A 155 16.94 -13.66 -10.79
CA ARG A 155 17.89 -14.62 -10.21
C ARG A 155 17.32 -16.03 -10.07
N GLY A 156 16.13 -16.28 -10.63
CA GLY A 156 15.45 -17.58 -10.58
C GLY A 156 14.80 -17.89 -9.23
N PHE A 157 14.63 -16.91 -8.32
CA PHE A 157 13.87 -17.09 -7.10
C PHE A 157 12.37 -16.99 -7.42
N ARG A 158 11.58 -17.92 -6.88
CA ARG A 158 10.12 -17.86 -6.93
C ARG A 158 9.61 -16.87 -5.89
N THR A 159 8.68 -16.03 -6.27
CA THR A 159 8.10 -15.01 -5.40
C THR A 159 6.59 -15.09 -5.38
N GLY A 160 5.97 -14.71 -4.28
CA GLY A 160 4.52 -14.67 -4.11
C GLY A 160 4.03 -13.33 -3.60
N THR A 161 2.80 -12.98 -3.99
CA THR A 161 2.04 -11.88 -3.43
C THR A 161 0.66 -12.35 -3.03
N VAL A 162 0.22 -11.99 -1.83
CA VAL A 162 -1.11 -12.28 -1.31
C VAL A 162 -1.68 -10.95 -0.81
N LEU A 163 -2.59 -10.37 -1.59
CA LEU A 163 -3.03 -9.00 -1.43
C LEU A 163 -4.52 -8.95 -1.12
N SER A 164 -4.87 -8.24 -0.05
CA SER A 164 -6.26 -8.12 0.39
C SER A 164 -7.00 -6.94 -0.24
N LYS A 165 -6.29 -5.93 -0.78
CA LYS A 165 -6.86 -4.69 -1.31
C LYS A 165 -6.65 -4.62 -2.83
N ASP A 166 -7.71 -4.35 -3.58
CA ASP A 166 -7.72 -4.41 -5.06
C ASP A 166 -6.77 -3.41 -5.73
N TYR A 167 -6.66 -2.18 -5.20
CA TYR A 167 -5.75 -1.19 -5.75
C TYR A 167 -4.25 -1.57 -5.61
N LEU A 168 -3.90 -2.49 -4.70
CA LEU A 168 -2.56 -3.05 -4.62
C LEU A 168 -2.26 -4.00 -5.79
N TYR A 169 -3.26 -4.63 -6.38
CA TYR A 169 -3.07 -5.59 -7.47
C TYR A 169 -2.33 -4.96 -8.64
N GLY A 170 -2.71 -3.72 -9.00
CA GLY A 170 -2.06 -3.01 -10.09
C GLY A 170 -0.61 -2.65 -9.79
N VAL A 171 -0.29 -2.08 -8.62
CA VAL A 171 1.09 -1.70 -8.29
C VAL A 171 2.01 -2.90 -8.09
N PHE A 172 1.51 -4.00 -7.53
CA PHE A 172 2.28 -5.24 -7.50
C PHE A 172 2.35 -5.88 -8.89
N GLY A 173 1.26 -5.82 -9.64
CA GLY A 173 1.16 -6.28 -11.01
C GLY A 173 1.66 -7.71 -11.20
N GLU A 174 2.18 -8.01 -12.37
CA GLU A 174 2.71 -9.34 -12.71
C GLU A 174 4.16 -9.59 -12.27
N ARG A 175 4.63 -8.87 -11.25
CA ARG A 175 6.04 -8.95 -10.81
C ARG A 175 6.36 -10.22 -10.04
N ALA A 176 5.37 -10.80 -9.34
CA ALA A 176 5.53 -12.04 -8.59
C ALA A 176 5.24 -13.27 -9.47
N THR A 177 5.93 -14.38 -9.17
CA THR A 177 5.71 -15.67 -9.83
C THR A 177 4.33 -16.24 -9.53
N HIS A 178 3.85 -16.03 -8.30
CA HIS A 178 2.56 -16.51 -7.81
C HIS A 178 1.80 -15.33 -7.20
N ARG A 179 0.51 -15.24 -7.47
CA ARG A 179 -0.34 -14.13 -7.02
C ARG A 179 -1.67 -14.64 -6.53
N TRP A 180 -2.16 -14.06 -5.43
CA TRP A 180 -3.52 -14.18 -4.96
C TRP A 180 -4.14 -12.80 -4.87
N GLU A 181 -5.13 -12.54 -5.69
CA GLU A 181 -5.77 -11.25 -5.92
C GLU A 181 -7.28 -11.51 -6.04
N PRO A 182 -7.99 -11.69 -4.91
CA PRO A 182 -9.42 -12.02 -4.93
C PRO A 182 -10.26 -10.81 -5.29
N PHE A 183 -11.47 -11.04 -5.75
CA PHE A 183 -12.49 -10.00 -5.72
C PHE A 183 -12.77 -9.66 -4.25
N PRO A 184 -12.96 -8.36 -3.91
CA PRO A 184 -13.36 -7.94 -2.57
C PRO A 184 -14.63 -8.68 -2.14
N LEU A 185 -14.57 -9.33 -0.99
CA LEU A 185 -15.73 -10.03 -0.41
C LEU A 185 -16.66 -9.05 0.32
N LEU A 186 -16.13 -7.90 0.71
CA LEU A 186 -16.83 -6.83 1.40
C LEU A 186 -16.87 -5.58 0.51
N PRO A 187 -17.91 -5.40 -0.31
CA PRO A 187 -17.98 -4.30 -1.29
C PRO A 187 -17.83 -2.90 -0.70
N VAL A 188 -18.29 -2.71 0.57
CA VAL A 188 -18.20 -1.41 1.25
C VAL A 188 -16.77 -1.04 1.64
N THR A 189 -15.92 -2.02 1.84
CA THR A 189 -14.53 -1.85 2.33
C THR A 189 -13.48 -2.21 1.28
N ASP A 190 -13.89 -2.74 0.15
CA ASP A 190 -13.05 -3.13 -1.00
C ASP A 190 -11.80 -3.93 -0.60
N HIS A 191 -11.98 -4.92 0.31
CA HIS A 191 -10.90 -5.80 0.72
C HIS A 191 -11.38 -7.22 1.00
N ALA A 192 -10.45 -8.17 0.94
CA ALA A 192 -10.64 -9.53 1.41
C ALA A 192 -10.26 -9.61 2.90
N PRO A 193 -11.11 -10.20 3.77
CA PRO A 193 -10.80 -10.39 5.18
C PRO A 193 -9.51 -11.16 5.41
N ASP A 194 -8.80 -10.83 6.50
CA ASP A 194 -7.50 -11.42 6.84
C ASP A 194 -7.56 -12.95 7.00
N VAL A 195 -8.68 -13.49 7.42
CA VAL A 195 -8.87 -14.94 7.52
C VAL A 195 -8.70 -15.62 6.16
N PHE A 196 -9.25 -15.07 5.08
CA PHE A 196 -9.11 -15.63 3.72
C PHE A 196 -7.75 -15.28 3.11
N THR A 197 -7.24 -14.09 3.39
CA THR A 197 -5.92 -13.66 2.98
C THR A 197 -4.84 -14.57 3.56
N MET A 198 -4.94 -14.91 4.83
CA MET A 198 -3.99 -15.82 5.47
C MET A 198 -4.16 -17.26 5.02
N GLU A 199 -5.37 -17.73 4.78
CA GLU A 199 -5.60 -19.06 4.20
C GLU A 199 -4.90 -19.21 2.84
N ALA A 200 -5.00 -18.18 1.99
CA ALA A 200 -4.29 -18.15 0.71
C ALA A 200 -2.76 -18.10 0.90
N ALA A 201 -2.27 -17.36 1.89
CA ALA A 201 -0.84 -17.30 2.19
C ALA A 201 -0.30 -18.66 2.69
N LEU A 202 -1.04 -19.35 3.56
CA LEU A 202 -0.72 -20.69 4.03
C LEU A 202 -0.65 -21.67 2.86
N GLY A 203 -1.71 -21.75 2.04
CA GLY A 203 -1.75 -22.62 0.86
C GLY A 203 -0.63 -22.32 -0.12
N MET A 204 -0.35 -21.04 -0.42
CA MET A 204 0.76 -20.65 -1.30
C MET A 204 2.11 -21.14 -0.78
N VAL A 205 2.36 -21.02 0.53
CA VAL A 205 3.64 -21.42 1.14
C VAL A 205 3.74 -22.95 1.21
N GLU A 206 2.68 -23.66 1.52
CA GLU A 206 2.69 -25.11 1.63
C GLU A 206 2.83 -25.81 0.28
N GLU A 207 2.09 -25.35 -0.73
CA GLU A 207 2.03 -26.00 -2.05
C GLU A 207 3.14 -25.54 -3.00
N LEU A 208 3.50 -24.25 -2.97
CA LEU A 208 4.41 -23.65 -3.96
C LEU A 208 5.79 -23.31 -3.39
N ASP A 209 5.94 -23.22 -2.05
CA ASP A 209 7.17 -22.92 -1.30
C ASP A 209 8.01 -21.78 -1.96
N PRO A 210 7.45 -20.57 -2.17
CA PRO A 210 8.19 -19.47 -2.77
C PRO A 210 9.29 -18.97 -1.83
N HIS A 211 10.33 -18.34 -2.39
CA HIS A 211 11.45 -17.82 -1.61
C HIS A 211 11.09 -16.53 -0.87
N LEU A 212 10.26 -15.69 -1.50
CA LEU A 212 9.73 -14.45 -0.93
C LEU A 212 8.21 -14.44 -1.07
N VAL A 213 7.49 -14.11 0.00
CA VAL A 213 6.06 -13.78 -0.07
C VAL A 213 5.80 -12.44 0.59
N PHE A 214 5.09 -11.55 -0.11
CA PHE A 214 4.47 -10.36 0.45
C PHE A 214 3.00 -10.64 0.74
N VAL A 215 2.58 -10.36 1.98
CA VAL A 215 1.19 -10.48 2.43
C VAL A 215 0.72 -9.14 2.95
N ASN A 216 -0.37 -8.61 2.41
CA ASN A 216 -1.07 -7.45 2.94
C ASN A 216 -2.29 -7.93 3.72
N LEU A 217 -2.32 -7.68 5.03
CA LEU A 217 -3.43 -7.96 5.94
C LEU A 217 -4.21 -6.66 6.15
N GLY A 218 -5.42 -6.58 5.62
CA GLY A 218 -6.17 -5.33 5.44
C GLY A 218 -7.21 -5.02 6.50
N ASP A 219 -7.60 -5.99 7.35
CA ASP A 219 -8.73 -5.82 8.27
C ASP A 219 -8.55 -4.66 9.25
N VAL A 220 -7.36 -4.53 9.84
CA VAL A 220 -7.09 -3.51 10.87
C VAL A 220 -7.27 -2.11 10.30
N ASP A 221 -6.83 -1.86 9.07
CA ASP A 221 -7.03 -0.58 8.39
C ASP A 221 -8.50 -0.36 7.98
N ARG A 222 -9.07 -1.30 7.22
CA ARG A 222 -10.41 -1.14 6.64
C ARG A 222 -11.51 -1.07 7.67
N VAL A 223 -11.42 -1.93 8.68
CA VAL A 223 -12.36 -1.88 9.82
C VAL A 223 -12.09 -0.64 10.66
N GLY A 224 -10.82 -0.23 10.84
CA GLY A 224 -10.45 0.99 11.54
C GLY A 224 -11.04 2.26 10.90
N HIS A 225 -11.05 2.34 9.58
CA HIS A 225 -11.70 3.44 8.85
C HIS A 225 -13.21 3.52 9.13
N SER A 226 -13.89 2.36 9.14
CA SER A 226 -15.34 2.25 9.19
C SER A 226 -15.88 2.14 10.61
N ASP A 227 -15.03 2.10 11.64
CA ASP A 227 -15.47 1.94 13.03
C ASP A 227 -16.09 3.23 13.57
N LEU A 228 -17.41 3.34 13.42
CA LEU A 228 -18.21 4.48 13.86
C LEU A 228 -18.24 4.66 15.40
N THR A 229 -17.75 3.70 16.18
CA THR A 229 -17.54 3.88 17.62
C THR A 229 -16.37 4.81 17.92
N GLY A 230 -15.64 5.20 16.88
CA GLY A 230 -14.60 6.24 16.89
C GLY A 230 -13.43 5.94 17.79
N GLY A 231 -12.69 7.00 18.15
CA GLY A 231 -11.48 6.87 18.96
C GLY A 231 -11.71 6.40 20.40
N SER A 232 -12.96 6.38 20.90
CA SER A 232 -13.24 6.03 22.30
C SER A 232 -13.42 4.54 22.55
N LEU A 233 -14.15 3.82 21.71
CA LEU A 233 -14.44 2.39 21.91
C LEU A 233 -13.64 1.51 20.97
N GLN A 234 -13.52 1.85 19.69
CA GLN A 234 -12.84 1.09 18.65
C GLN A 234 -13.23 -0.40 18.65
N ALA A 235 -14.53 -0.67 18.86
CA ALA A 235 -15.00 -2.03 19.12
C ALA A 235 -14.70 -3.00 17.97
N LEU A 236 -14.99 -2.58 16.73
CA LEU A 236 -14.73 -3.38 15.54
C LEU A 236 -13.25 -3.49 15.26
N ARG A 237 -12.50 -2.39 15.42
CA ARG A 237 -11.04 -2.42 15.26
C ARG A 237 -10.36 -3.35 16.26
N ARG A 238 -10.80 -3.37 17.52
CA ARG A 238 -10.28 -4.30 18.53
C ARG A 238 -10.50 -5.76 18.14
N ALA A 239 -11.67 -6.08 17.57
CA ALA A 239 -11.94 -7.40 17.02
C ALA A 239 -11.03 -7.73 15.82
N ALA A 240 -10.81 -6.78 14.92
CA ALA A 240 -9.89 -6.93 13.79
C ALA A 240 -8.45 -7.19 14.25
N LEU A 241 -7.94 -6.43 15.25
CA LEU A 241 -6.61 -6.64 15.82
C LEU A 241 -6.44 -8.08 16.34
N ALA A 242 -7.40 -8.57 17.15
CA ALA A 242 -7.35 -9.93 17.69
C ALA A 242 -7.45 -11.00 16.57
N SER A 243 -8.29 -10.77 15.57
CA SER A 243 -8.43 -11.67 14.42
C SER A 243 -7.14 -11.74 13.61
N THR A 244 -6.57 -10.59 13.23
CA THR A 244 -5.31 -10.51 12.48
C THR A 244 -4.16 -11.18 13.24
N ASP A 245 -4.05 -10.97 14.55
CA ASP A 245 -3.05 -11.61 15.40
C ASP A 245 -3.16 -13.14 15.37
N LEU A 246 -4.38 -13.66 15.47
CA LEU A 246 -4.64 -15.10 15.37
C LEU A 246 -4.16 -15.66 14.02
N GLN A 247 -4.40 -14.93 12.92
CA GLN A 247 -3.95 -15.36 11.60
C GLN A 247 -2.42 -15.38 11.50
N VAL A 248 -1.73 -14.37 12.05
CA VAL A 248 -0.26 -14.36 12.12
C VAL A 248 0.25 -15.52 12.98
N GLY A 249 -0.41 -15.83 14.11
CA GLY A 249 -0.10 -16.99 14.94
C GLY A 249 -0.17 -18.31 14.15
N ARG A 250 -1.23 -18.52 13.36
CA ARG A 250 -1.39 -19.69 12.47
C ARG A 250 -0.23 -19.78 11.46
N PHE A 251 0.16 -18.66 10.88
CA PHE A 251 1.26 -18.62 9.91
C PHE A 251 2.60 -19.02 10.55
N VAL A 252 2.91 -18.48 11.71
CA VAL A 252 4.14 -18.83 12.46
C VAL A 252 4.15 -20.30 12.85
N GLU A 253 3.02 -20.84 13.29
CA GLU A 253 2.90 -22.25 13.66
C GLU A 253 3.08 -23.17 12.45
N MET A 254 2.51 -22.84 11.30
CA MET A 254 2.74 -23.57 10.05
C MET A 254 4.24 -23.58 9.67
N LEU A 255 4.93 -22.46 9.80
CA LEU A 255 6.38 -22.40 9.52
C LEU A 255 7.19 -23.29 10.47
N ARG A 256 6.76 -23.40 11.75
CA ARG A 256 7.41 -24.24 12.76
C ARG A 256 7.14 -25.72 12.50
N SER A 257 5.89 -26.10 12.35
CA SER A 257 5.46 -27.50 12.13
C SER A 257 6.00 -28.11 10.85
N THR A 258 6.13 -27.30 9.80
CA THR A 258 6.69 -27.74 8.50
C THR A 258 8.23 -27.64 8.41
N GLY A 259 8.91 -27.23 9.50
CA GLY A 259 10.37 -27.08 9.54
C GLY A 259 10.92 -25.92 8.72
N ARG A 260 10.05 -25.02 8.19
CA ARG A 260 10.45 -23.83 7.43
C ARG A 260 11.01 -22.73 8.33
N TRP A 261 10.62 -22.69 9.60
CA TRP A 261 10.99 -21.65 10.56
C TRP A 261 12.51 -21.39 10.62
N LYS A 262 13.32 -22.46 10.76
CA LYS A 262 14.79 -22.36 10.93
C LYS A 262 15.52 -21.72 9.74
N ARG A 263 14.89 -21.65 8.58
CA ARG A 263 15.46 -21.09 7.34
C ARG A 263 14.80 -19.80 6.91
N SER A 264 13.95 -19.23 7.77
CA SER A 264 13.08 -18.10 7.44
C SER A 264 13.39 -16.86 8.26
N ILE A 265 13.19 -15.70 7.61
CA ILE A 265 12.92 -14.42 8.27
C ILE A 265 11.47 -14.02 8.00
N VAL A 266 10.84 -13.41 8.99
CA VAL A 266 9.48 -12.85 8.92
C VAL A 266 9.59 -11.38 9.27
N VAL A 267 9.53 -10.51 8.27
CA VAL A 267 9.49 -9.06 8.45
C VAL A 267 8.05 -8.66 8.68
N VAL A 268 7.78 -8.08 9.85
CA VAL A 268 6.45 -7.57 10.19
C VAL A 268 6.53 -6.06 10.36
N LEU A 269 5.64 -5.36 9.68
CA LEU A 269 5.51 -3.91 9.80
C LEU A 269 4.10 -3.48 9.44
N ALA A 270 3.76 -2.21 9.73
CA ALA A 270 2.64 -1.53 9.09
C ALA A 270 3.17 -0.58 8.00
N ASP A 271 2.31 -0.20 7.09
CA ASP A 271 2.57 0.83 6.08
C ASP A 271 2.35 2.24 6.63
N HIS A 272 1.38 2.41 7.53
CA HIS A 272 1.09 3.58 8.35
C HIS A 272 0.37 3.17 9.63
N SER A 273 0.19 4.11 10.55
CA SER A 273 -0.75 3.98 11.69
C SER A 273 -2.12 4.53 11.33
N MET A 274 -3.02 4.56 12.30
CA MET A 274 -4.37 5.09 12.20
C MET A 274 -4.58 6.21 13.22
N ASP A 275 -5.37 7.21 12.83
CA ASP A 275 -5.93 8.26 13.69
C ASP A 275 -7.45 8.30 13.48
N TRP A 276 -8.17 8.96 14.38
CA TRP A 276 -9.63 9.10 14.28
C TRP A 276 -10.02 10.55 14.35
N SER A 277 -10.65 11.03 13.27
CA SER A 277 -11.19 12.37 13.22
C SER A 277 -12.48 12.46 14.05
N ARG A 278 -12.66 13.59 14.72
CA ARG A 278 -13.92 13.91 15.37
C ARG A 278 -14.92 14.43 14.32
N PRO A 279 -16.23 14.20 14.52
CA PRO A 279 -17.27 14.64 13.56
C PRO A 279 -17.24 16.15 13.28
N ASP A 280 -16.85 16.96 14.26
CA ASP A 280 -16.74 18.43 14.20
C ASP A 280 -15.40 18.92 13.64
N ARG A 281 -14.47 18.02 13.27
CA ARG A 281 -13.10 18.35 12.83
C ARG A 281 -12.82 17.91 11.41
N VAL A 282 -13.53 18.55 10.49
CA VAL A 282 -13.40 18.31 9.05
C VAL A 282 -12.86 19.56 8.38
N VAL A 283 -11.93 19.39 7.45
CA VAL A 283 -11.32 20.46 6.67
C VAL A 283 -11.62 20.22 5.20
N SER A 284 -12.03 21.27 4.48
CA SER A 284 -12.00 21.30 3.02
C SER A 284 -11.18 22.51 2.57
N LEU A 285 -10.21 22.28 1.70
CA LEU A 285 -9.41 23.34 1.07
C LEU A 285 -10.06 23.85 -0.22
N THR A 286 -10.94 23.09 -0.83
CA THR A 286 -11.59 23.48 -2.10
C THR A 286 -12.36 24.80 -1.96
N SER A 287 -13.14 24.98 -0.90
CA SER A 287 -13.92 26.22 -0.72
C SER A 287 -13.04 27.47 -0.55
N PRO A 288 -12.05 27.52 0.37
CA PRO A 288 -11.22 28.71 0.51
C PRO A 288 -10.31 28.96 -0.72
N LEU A 289 -9.89 27.90 -1.44
CA LEU A 289 -9.13 28.05 -2.67
C LEU A 289 -10.02 28.65 -3.79
N ALA A 290 -11.28 28.21 -3.91
CA ALA A 290 -12.22 28.73 -4.89
C ALA A 290 -12.68 30.17 -4.59
N ALA A 291 -12.64 30.60 -3.34
CA ALA A 291 -12.97 31.98 -2.94
C ALA A 291 -11.86 32.99 -3.26
N ASP A 292 -10.64 32.54 -3.52
CA ASP A 292 -9.52 33.42 -3.86
C ASP A 292 -9.50 33.75 -5.36
N PRO A 293 -9.44 35.04 -5.76
CA PRO A 293 -9.53 35.44 -7.17
C PRO A 293 -8.40 34.90 -8.07
N LEU A 294 -7.21 34.63 -7.51
CA LEU A 294 -6.10 34.06 -8.27
C LEU A 294 -6.24 32.54 -8.44
N LEU A 295 -6.79 31.88 -7.41
CA LEU A 295 -6.84 30.43 -7.34
C LEU A 295 -8.10 29.83 -7.91
N ALA A 296 -9.20 30.60 -7.99
CA ALA A 296 -10.48 30.18 -8.53
C ALA A 296 -10.34 29.58 -9.95
N GLY A 297 -10.70 28.30 -10.10
CA GLY A 297 -10.57 27.57 -11.36
C GLY A 297 -9.14 27.21 -11.79
N ASN A 298 -8.10 27.56 -10.99
CA ASN A 298 -6.70 27.35 -11.29
C ASN A 298 -6.01 26.34 -10.35
N VAL A 299 -6.76 25.62 -9.51
CA VAL A 299 -6.22 24.66 -8.57
C VAL A 299 -7.04 23.36 -8.64
N ALA A 300 -6.35 22.23 -8.75
CA ALA A 300 -6.92 20.92 -8.50
C ALA A 300 -6.45 20.41 -7.13
N VAL A 301 -7.32 19.66 -6.45
CA VAL A 301 -7.06 19.04 -5.16
C VAL A 301 -7.19 17.54 -5.30
N ALA A 302 -6.15 16.78 -4.90
CA ALA A 302 -6.24 15.33 -4.70
C ALA A 302 -6.22 15.04 -3.21
N GLN A 303 -7.35 14.50 -2.70
CA GLN A 303 -7.53 14.19 -1.29
C GLN A 303 -6.89 12.85 -0.95
N ASN A 304 -6.15 12.82 0.16
CA ASN A 304 -5.53 11.62 0.72
C ASN A 304 -5.76 11.56 2.23
N GLY A 305 -7.02 11.70 2.64
CA GLY A 305 -7.44 11.60 4.04
C GLY A 305 -6.79 12.61 4.98
N GLY A 306 -5.60 12.32 5.48
CA GLY A 306 -4.80 13.22 6.34
C GLY A 306 -3.91 14.18 5.58
N ALA A 307 -3.83 14.06 4.26
CA ALA A 307 -3.07 14.94 3.38
C ALA A 307 -3.91 15.37 2.18
N ASP A 308 -3.75 16.62 1.74
CA ASP A 308 -4.22 17.11 0.46
C ASP A 308 -3.04 17.51 -0.42
N LEU A 309 -3.08 17.09 -1.68
CA LEU A 309 -2.13 17.50 -2.70
C LEU A 309 -2.78 18.55 -3.58
N LEU A 310 -2.18 19.75 -3.61
CA LEU A 310 -2.70 20.88 -4.39
C LEU A 310 -1.86 21.08 -5.64
N TYR A 311 -2.52 21.23 -6.78
CA TYR A 311 -1.90 21.35 -8.09
C TYR A 311 -2.29 22.65 -8.73
N TRP A 312 -1.31 23.47 -9.12
CA TRP A 312 -1.56 24.62 -9.96
C TRP A 312 -1.91 24.17 -11.37
N THR A 313 -3.09 24.53 -11.85
CA THR A 313 -3.60 24.22 -13.21
C THR A 313 -3.75 25.48 -14.07
N GLY A 314 -3.53 26.66 -13.48
CA GLY A 314 -3.60 27.94 -14.20
C GLY A 314 -2.37 28.22 -15.09
N PRO A 315 -2.27 29.44 -15.64
CA PRO A 315 -1.18 29.82 -16.55
C PRO A 315 0.20 29.63 -15.95
N ALA A 316 1.14 29.03 -16.72
CA ALA A 316 2.48 28.70 -16.26
C ALA A 316 3.26 29.90 -15.69
N LYS A 317 3.12 31.09 -16.31
CA LYS A 317 3.75 32.35 -15.85
C LYS A 317 3.25 32.86 -14.50
N GLN A 318 2.12 32.36 -14.00
CA GLN A 318 1.56 32.73 -12.71
C GLN A 318 1.81 31.63 -11.65
N ARG A 319 2.46 30.53 -12.01
CA ARG A 319 2.62 29.36 -11.12
C ARG A 319 3.24 29.72 -9.78
N ASP A 320 4.34 30.46 -9.76
CA ASP A 320 5.03 30.77 -8.49
C ASP A 320 4.15 31.61 -7.56
N ARG A 321 3.41 32.56 -8.12
CA ARG A 321 2.43 33.37 -7.38
C ARG A 321 1.25 32.49 -6.92
N GLY A 322 0.76 31.59 -7.76
CA GLY A 322 -0.29 30.64 -7.44
C GLY A 322 0.12 29.71 -6.29
N VAL A 323 1.32 29.11 -6.36
CA VAL A 323 1.87 28.25 -5.32
C VAL A 323 2.01 29.01 -3.99
N ALA A 324 2.54 30.22 -4.02
CA ALA A 324 2.66 31.05 -2.81
C ALA A 324 1.27 31.32 -2.19
N ARG A 325 0.27 31.61 -3.02
CA ARG A 325 -1.09 31.86 -2.54
C ARG A 325 -1.79 30.60 -2.04
N MET A 326 -1.62 29.44 -2.70
CA MET A 326 -2.10 28.16 -2.18
C MET A 326 -1.53 27.84 -0.79
N LEU A 327 -0.24 28.09 -0.57
CA LEU A 327 0.39 27.92 0.75
C LEU A 327 -0.22 28.82 1.81
N GLU A 328 -0.46 30.07 1.48
CA GLU A 328 -1.06 31.05 2.40
C GLU A 328 -2.49 30.63 2.79
N VAL A 329 -3.33 30.30 1.82
CA VAL A 329 -4.70 29.82 2.04
C VAL A 329 -4.70 28.55 2.87
N ALA A 330 -3.89 27.54 2.50
CA ALA A 330 -3.85 26.29 3.22
C ALA A 330 -3.39 26.49 4.68
N ARG A 331 -2.34 27.29 4.91
CA ARG A 331 -1.84 27.56 6.27
C ARG A 331 -2.80 28.39 7.12
N GLY A 332 -3.62 29.23 6.51
CA GLY A 332 -4.66 30.01 7.17
C GLY A 332 -5.93 29.23 7.49
N THR A 333 -6.10 28.02 6.94
CA THR A 333 -7.30 27.22 7.13
C THR A 333 -7.23 26.46 8.46
N ALA A 334 -8.28 26.62 9.28
CA ALA A 334 -8.40 25.91 10.55
C ALA A 334 -8.37 24.38 10.35
N GLY A 335 -7.63 23.67 11.19
CA GLY A 335 -7.47 22.21 11.09
C GLY A 335 -6.26 21.77 10.25
N VAL A 336 -5.68 22.64 9.43
CA VAL A 336 -4.40 22.38 8.76
C VAL A 336 -3.26 22.48 9.78
N LEU A 337 -2.43 21.44 9.83
CA LEU A 337 -1.21 21.39 10.65
C LEU A 337 -0.08 22.16 9.97
N SER A 338 0.13 21.87 8.69
CA SER A 338 1.21 22.46 7.90
C SER A 338 0.92 22.34 6.41
N ALA A 339 1.47 23.27 5.62
CA ALA A 339 1.49 23.17 4.16
C ALA A 339 2.90 23.53 3.65
N HIS A 340 3.36 22.76 2.67
CA HIS A 340 4.72 22.77 2.17
C HIS A 340 4.74 22.95 0.66
N ASP A 341 5.53 23.90 0.18
CA ASP A 341 5.95 23.94 -1.21
C ASP A 341 6.81 22.70 -1.48
N ARG A 342 6.32 21.77 -2.30
CA ARG A 342 6.99 20.51 -2.59
C ARG A 342 8.38 20.73 -3.19
N ALA A 343 8.53 21.70 -4.09
CA ALA A 343 9.81 21.95 -4.75
C ALA A 343 10.87 22.49 -3.77
N ARG A 344 10.45 23.29 -2.80
CA ARG A 344 11.34 23.85 -1.75
C ARG A 344 11.51 22.95 -0.54
N SER A 345 10.64 21.94 -0.38
CA SER A 345 10.69 20.97 0.74
C SER A 345 11.28 19.65 0.28
N SER A 346 12.52 19.66 -0.21
CA SER A 346 13.21 18.50 -0.77
C SER A 346 13.29 17.30 0.19
N TRP A 347 13.21 17.52 1.50
CA TRP A 347 13.16 16.48 2.52
C TRP A 347 11.92 15.58 2.44
N LEU A 348 10.81 16.06 1.85
CA LEU A 348 9.61 15.26 1.60
C LEU A 348 9.89 14.14 0.59
N ARG A 349 10.74 14.37 -0.41
CA ARG A 349 11.14 13.38 -1.41
C ARG A 349 9.96 12.71 -2.13
N LEU A 350 8.90 13.48 -2.42
CA LEU A 350 7.66 12.98 -3.02
C LEU A 350 7.69 12.97 -4.55
N GLY A 351 8.58 13.76 -5.17
CA GLY A 351 8.63 13.89 -6.63
C GLY A 351 7.53 14.79 -7.22
N PRO A 352 7.52 14.98 -8.56
CA PRO A 352 6.66 15.97 -9.21
C PRO A 352 5.17 15.63 -9.18
N ASP A 353 4.82 14.34 -9.08
CA ASP A 353 3.42 13.91 -9.12
C ASP A 353 2.65 14.22 -7.83
N ALA A 354 3.33 14.59 -6.75
CA ALA A 354 2.71 15.01 -5.49
C ALA A 354 2.18 16.46 -5.50
N GLY A 355 1.95 17.03 -6.66
CA GLY A 355 1.44 18.39 -6.77
C GLY A 355 2.50 19.47 -6.50
N ASP A 356 2.03 20.68 -6.29
CA ASP A 356 2.86 21.85 -6.03
C ASP A 356 2.92 22.16 -4.52
N VAL A 357 1.81 21.92 -3.81
CA VAL A 357 1.70 22.06 -2.35
C VAL A 357 1.19 20.77 -1.74
N VAL A 358 1.80 20.38 -0.62
CA VAL A 358 1.36 19.25 0.20
C VAL A 358 0.90 19.81 1.54
N ALA A 359 -0.38 19.64 1.85
CA ALA A 359 -0.99 20.06 3.09
C ALA A 359 -1.28 18.85 3.99
N TYR A 360 -1.04 18.97 5.28
CA TYR A 360 -1.35 17.95 6.28
C TYR A 360 -2.36 18.50 7.29
N CYS A 361 -3.34 17.70 7.67
CA CYS A 361 -4.25 18.05 8.75
C CYS A 361 -3.64 17.77 10.13
N ARG A 362 -4.23 18.34 11.18
CA ARG A 362 -3.90 18.04 12.58
C ARG A 362 -4.44 16.66 12.98
N ALA A 363 -3.82 16.05 13.99
CA ALA A 363 -4.37 14.86 14.62
C ALA A 363 -5.82 15.11 15.10
N GLY A 364 -6.67 14.10 14.92
CA GLY A 364 -8.10 14.18 15.19
C GLY A 364 -8.90 15.01 14.17
N TRP A 365 -8.30 15.41 13.05
CA TRP A 365 -8.92 16.07 11.91
C TRP A 365 -8.80 15.21 10.66
N ARG A 366 -9.63 15.48 9.64
CA ARG A 366 -9.50 14.90 8.30
C ARG A 366 -9.78 15.93 7.23
N PHE A 367 -9.17 15.75 6.07
CA PHE A 367 -9.61 16.42 4.86
C PHE A 367 -10.86 15.74 4.30
N SER A 368 -11.73 16.53 3.68
CA SER A 368 -12.94 16.07 2.99
C SER A 368 -13.16 16.99 1.79
N ASP A 369 -12.40 16.75 0.73
CA ASP A 369 -12.45 17.47 -0.53
C ASP A 369 -13.02 16.55 -1.64
N PRO A 370 -13.70 17.07 -2.66
CA PRO A 370 -13.99 18.49 -2.91
C PRO A 370 -15.12 19.06 -2.05
N MET A 371 -15.89 18.23 -1.34
CA MET A 371 -16.99 18.66 -0.47
C MET A 371 -16.75 18.16 0.95
N VAL A 372 -17.31 18.88 1.93
CA VAL A 372 -17.18 18.58 3.38
C VAL A 372 -17.63 17.14 3.75
N VAL A 373 -18.45 16.50 2.92
CA VAL A 373 -18.94 15.13 3.12
C VAL A 373 -18.27 14.08 2.24
N SER A 374 -17.23 14.43 1.49
CA SER A 374 -16.55 13.48 0.57
C SER A 374 -15.88 12.32 1.31
N ASN A 375 -15.48 12.55 2.56
CA ASN A 375 -14.90 11.52 3.41
C ASN A 375 -15.67 11.42 4.73
N PRO A 376 -16.76 10.63 4.81
CA PRO A 376 -17.66 10.57 5.97
C PRO A 376 -17.16 9.67 7.10
N ILE A 377 -16.12 8.85 6.89
CA ILE A 377 -15.64 7.85 7.84
C ILE A 377 -14.62 8.44 8.83
N PRO A 378 -14.63 8.02 10.12
CA PRO A 378 -13.81 8.64 11.14
C PRO A 378 -12.32 8.23 11.10
N GLY A 379 -12.02 6.99 10.71
CA GLY A 379 -10.64 6.50 10.63
C GLY A 379 -9.86 7.22 9.52
N ASN A 380 -8.65 7.66 9.84
CA ASN A 380 -7.86 8.51 8.97
C ASN A 380 -6.35 8.26 9.13
N HIS A 381 -5.62 8.45 8.05
CA HIS A 381 -4.16 8.41 8.01
C HIS A 381 -3.65 9.40 6.95
N GLY A 382 -2.36 9.42 6.63
CA GLY A 382 -1.77 10.32 5.62
C GLY A 382 -1.05 11.53 6.24
N HIS A 383 -1.30 11.87 7.51
CA HIS A 383 -0.71 13.00 8.22
C HIS A 383 0.33 12.56 9.27
N PRO A 384 1.19 13.48 9.78
CA PRO A 384 2.33 13.13 10.63
C PRO A 384 2.02 12.32 11.90
N ALA A 385 0.79 12.39 12.46
CA ALA A 385 0.41 11.59 13.62
C ALA A 385 0.34 10.09 13.32
N THR A 386 0.13 9.71 12.06
CA THR A 386 0.08 8.29 11.63
C THR A 386 1.43 7.76 11.12
N ARG A 387 2.51 8.50 11.37
CA ARG A 387 3.86 8.15 10.98
C ARG A 387 4.49 6.99 11.77
N PRO A 388 4.34 6.86 13.11
CA PRO A 388 4.93 5.74 13.85
C PRO A 388 4.29 4.42 13.44
N ILE A 389 5.11 3.38 13.20
CA ILE A 389 4.65 2.04 12.83
C ILE A 389 5.38 0.96 13.64
N PRO A 390 4.78 -0.21 13.88
CA PRO A 390 5.55 -1.38 14.30
C PRO A 390 6.51 -1.80 13.17
N PHE A 391 7.71 -2.24 13.54
CA PHE A 391 8.67 -2.86 12.61
C PHE A 391 9.57 -3.81 13.38
N PHE A 392 9.55 -5.09 13.02
CA PHE A 392 10.44 -6.10 13.59
C PHE A 392 10.68 -7.25 12.60
N VAL A 393 11.78 -7.99 12.83
CA VAL A 393 12.16 -9.14 12.02
C VAL A 393 12.23 -10.35 12.94
N GLY A 394 11.26 -11.24 12.82
CA GLY A 394 11.23 -12.54 13.49
C GLY A 394 11.75 -13.65 12.57
N GLY A 395 11.72 -14.88 13.07
CA GLY A 395 12.14 -16.06 12.32
C GLY A 395 13.20 -16.88 13.04
N GLY A 396 13.42 -18.11 12.57
CA GLY A 396 14.43 -18.99 13.13
C GLY A 396 15.81 -18.90 12.45
N HIS A 397 15.92 -18.11 11.40
CA HIS A 397 17.21 -17.88 10.73
C HIS A 397 18.09 -16.93 11.58
N PRO A 398 19.41 -17.15 11.67
CA PRO A 398 20.32 -16.31 12.48
C PRO A 398 20.24 -14.82 12.18
N ALA A 399 19.88 -14.43 10.96
CA ALA A 399 19.67 -13.03 10.57
C ALA A 399 18.55 -12.34 11.37
N ALA A 400 17.58 -13.10 11.89
CA ALA A 400 16.50 -12.60 12.72
C ALA A 400 16.80 -12.70 14.23
N ALA A 401 18.06 -12.89 14.62
CA ALA A 401 18.43 -13.03 16.01
C ALA A 401 17.94 -11.87 16.87
N LYS A 402 17.43 -12.18 18.05
CA LYS A 402 16.86 -11.24 19.03
C LYS A 402 17.78 -10.04 19.27
N ALA A 403 17.27 -8.86 19.04
CA ALA A 403 17.95 -7.59 19.31
C ALA A 403 16.94 -6.45 19.38
N VAL A 404 17.28 -5.40 20.13
CA VAL A 404 16.54 -4.12 20.09
C VAL A 404 17.47 -3.07 19.54
N SER A 405 17.06 -2.41 18.47
CA SER A 405 17.85 -1.37 17.81
C SER A 405 17.16 -0.01 17.94
N SER A 406 17.85 0.96 18.53
CA SER A 406 17.39 2.36 18.60
C SER A 406 17.51 3.12 17.27
N SER A 407 18.08 2.50 16.22
CA SER A 407 18.18 3.12 14.91
C SER A 407 16.78 3.35 14.31
N LEU A 408 16.64 4.45 13.58
CA LEU A 408 15.40 4.72 12.81
C LEU A 408 15.25 3.66 11.73
N ALA A 409 14.11 3.00 11.71
CA ALA A 409 13.68 2.12 10.63
C ALA A 409 12.53 2.77 9.85
N ALA A 410 12.37 2.38 8.61
CA ALA A 410 11.30 2.90 7.75
C ALA A 410 10.88 1.88 6.69
N THR A 411 9.73 2.11 6.09
CA THR A 411 9.17 1.23 5.05
C THR A 411 10.11 0.95 3.88
N VAL A 412 10.97 1.90 3.51
CA VAL A 412 12.02 1.72 2.48
C VAL A 412 13.10 0.69 2.85
N ASP A 413 13.17 0.26 4.10
CA ASP A 413 14.20 -0.69 4.58
C ASP A 413 13.87 -2.14 4.22
N VAL A 414 12.64 -2.43 3.82
CA VAL A 414 12.22 -3.80 3.48
C VAL A 414 13.01 -4.35 2.29
N ALA A 415 13.03 -3.63 1.16
CA ALA A 415 13.73 -4.11 -0.04
C ALA A 415 15.24 -4.36 0.18
N PRO A 416 16.03 -3.44 0.78
CA PRO A 416 17.45 -3.74 1.08
C PRO A 416 17.61 -4.88 2.09
N THR A 417 16.71 -5.06 3.06
CA THR A 417 16.73 -6.19 4.00
C THR A 417 16.55 -7.52 3.25
N ILE A 418 15.55 -7.61 2.38
CA ILE A 418 15.32 -8.79 1.56
C ILE A 418 16.48 -9.02 0.59
N ALA A 419 17.02 -7.95 -0.02
CA ALA A 419 18.15 -8.04 -0.93
C ALA A 419 19.40 -8.62 -0.23
N GLU A 420 19.72 -8.14 0.97
CA GLU A 420 20.83 -8.65 1.77
C GLU A 420 20.61 -10.11 2.16
N PHE A 421 19.41 -10.44 2.66
CA PHE A 421 19.06 -11.80 3.06
C PHE A 421 19.28 -12.83 1.95
N PHE A 422 19.00 -12.48 0.70
CA PHE A 422 19.23 -13.36 -0.44
C PHE A 422 20.57 -13.15 -1.14
N GLY A 423 21.42 -12.26 -0.63
CA GLY A 423 22.72 -11.97 -1.23
C GLY A 423 22.62 -11.32 -2.62
N LEU A 424 21.58 -10.51 -2.85
CA LEU A 424 21.43 -9.77 -4.09
C LEU A 424 22.47 -8.65 -4.16
N ARG A 425 23.37 -8.73 -5.15
CA ARG A 425 24.37 -7.69 -5.39
C ARG A 425 23.74 -6.47 -6.08
N GLY A 426 24.27 -5.29 -5.77
CA GLY A 426 23.87 -4.00 -6.35
C GLY A 426 22.55 -3.47 -5.77
N ALA A 427 22.34 -2.19 -5.98
CA ALA A 427 21.16 -1.44 -5.59
C ALA A 427 20.42 -0.91 -6.83
N PRO A 428 19.25 -0.30 -6.71
CA PRO A 428 18.67 0.51 -7.77
C PRO A 428 19.61 1.64 -8.20
N ARG A 429 19.39 2.20 -9.40
CA ARG A 429 20.17 3.37 -9.84
C ARG A 429 20.07 4.48 -8.78
N GLY A 430 21.21 5.00 -8.35
CA GLY A 430 21.29 5.98 -7.26
C GLY A 430 21.29 5.39 -5.83
N GLY A 431 21.38 4.06 -5.67
CA GLY A 431 21.44 3.40 -4.37
C GLY A 431 20.07 3.14 -3.75
N TRP A 432 20.08 2.51 -2.59
CA TRP A 432 18.92 2.41 -1.71
C TRP A 432 18.72 3.72 -0.92
N ASP A 433 17.46 4.13 -0.69
CA ASP A 433 17.16 5.14 0.33
C ASP A 433 17.02 4.50 1.71
N GLY A 434 16.63 3.24 1.74
CA GLY A 434 16.62 2.40 2.91
C GLY A 434 17.96 1.71 3.19
N ARG A 435 18.01 0.99 4.29
CA ARG A 435 19.14 0.15 4.69
C ARG A 435 18.65 -1.20 5.22
N SER A 436 19.49 -2.23 5.14
CA SER A 436 19.14 -3.53 5.70
C SER A 436 18.95 -3.47 7.21
N ARG A 437 18.11 -4.37 7.72
CA ARG A 437 17.72 -4.51 9.14
C ARG A 437 18.08 -5.86 9.74
N ILE A 438 18.95 -6.62 9.04
CA ILE A 438 19.48 -7.92 9.52
C ILE A 438 20.98 -7.92 9.58
#